data_3366974f27625dc3677b8e62cde318dc
#
_entry.id   3366974f27625dc3677b8e62cde318dc
#
_cell.length_a   1.000
_cell.length_b   1.000
_cell.length_c   1.000
_cell.angle_alpha   90.00
_cell.angle_beta   90.00
_cell.angle_gamma   90.00
#
_symmetry.space_group_name_H-M   'P 1'
#
loop_
_entity.id
_entity.type
_entity.pdbx_description
1 polymer ?
#
loop_
_entity_poly.entity_id
_entity_poly.type
_entity_poly.pdbx_seq_one_letter_code
_entity_poly.pdbx_strand_id
1 'polypeptide(L)'
;MNRFLIIVCILVLIGCKATKEVKPEINLKDLSTAASLIDEAIKLERTIPNKKLISELEKKNPTFNFISYACQVKVKNNNSTNQFNLGIKIHNNNKMLLTGSLIIPLFKALLTTDEVTFYERINRSYFKRKYSSLPAGLENQITYNNIQNMFLGVPFVGFDQVKWKQFFTSKSIKLQSVLRKSKTRINCEFDLKSLRLKKQALFLDDVVFEVIYSEYQRVLDSDFPNKIQIKFLDAKSTISIEMNLKISSLDSEPNFSFKIPKGYKEITL
;
A
#
# COMPACT_ATOMS: atom_id res chain seq x y z
N MET A 1 -9.85 -7.89 -17.94
CA MET A 1 -10.27 -7.39 -16.61
C MET A 1 -9.11 -7.71 -15.68
N ASN A 2 -8.33 -6.68 -15.32
CA ASN A 2 -7.01 -6.85 -14.69
C ASN A 2 -7.11 -7.46 -13.29
N ARG A 3 -6.54 -8.63 -13.13
CA ARG A 3 -6.52 -9.42 -11.87
C ARG A 3 -5.75 -8.75 -10.71
N PHE A 4 -5.03 -7.67 -10.98
CA PHE A 4 -4.38 -6.82 -9.97
C PHE A 4 -5.40 -5.98 -9.16
N LEU A 5 -6.51 -5.62 -9.79
CA LEU A 5 -7.66 -4.97 -9.14
C LEU A 5 -8.21 -5.79 -7.96
N ILE A 6 -7.94 -7.08 -7.95
CA ILE A 6 -8.55 -8.03 -7.01
C ILE A 6 -7.95 -7.92 -5.61
N ILE A 7 -6.66 -7.63 -5.46
CA ILE A 7 -6.04 -7.49 -4.13
C ILE A 7 -6.44 -6.14 -3.51
N VAL A 8 -6.67 -5.13 -4.34
CA VAL A 8 -7.27 -3.86 -3.89
C VAL A 8 -8.78 -3.98 -3.78
N CYS A 9 -9.42 -4.77 -4.61
CA CYS A 9 -10.84 -5.13 -4.49
C CYS A 9 -11.16 -5.90 -3.21
N ILE A 10 -10.19 -6.54 -2.55
CA ILE A 10 -10.39 -7.09 -1.19
C ILE A 10 -10.85 -5.98 -0.24
N LEU A 11 -10.41 -4.74 -0.44
CA LEU A 11 -10.89 -3.57 0.30
C LEU A 11 -12.14 -2.92 -0.33
N VAL A 12 -12.53 -3.30 -1.55
CA VAL A 12 -13.55 -2.59 -2.36
C VAL A 12 -14.80 -3.44 -2.65
N LEU A 13 -14.78 -4.76 -2.42
CA LEU A 13 -15.91 -5.66 -2.75
C LEU A 13 -17.20 -5.44 -1.91
N ILE A 14 -17.31 -4.32 -1.19
CA ILE A 14 -18.55 -3.89 -0.54
C ILE A 14 -19.24 -2.82 -1.40
N GLY A 15 -19.40 -3.08 -2.67
CA GLY A 15 -20.05 -2.16 -3.59
C GLY A 15 -21.23 -2.79 -4.29
N CYS A 16 -22.43 -2.44 -3.88
CA CYS A 16 -23.70 -2.76 -4.55
C CYS A 16 -23.67 -2.47 -6.04
N LYS A 17 -24.35 -3.33 -6.81
CA LYS A 17 -24.78 -3.11 -8.17
C LYS A 17 -25.38 -1.71 -8.36
N ALA A 18 -24.81 -0.92 -9.23
CA ALA A 18 -25.51 0.17 -9.90
C ALA A 18 -24.97 0.33 -11.31
N THR A 19 -25.85 0.05 -12.25
CA THR A 19 -25.74 0.25 -13.68
C THR A 19 -25.77 1.74 -14.02
N LYS A 20 -24.74 2.24 -14.75
CA LYS A 20 -24.89 3.10 -15.94
C LYS A 20 -23.49 3.51 -16.41
N GLU A 21 -23.23 3.23 -17.68
CA GLU A 21 -22.03 3.70 -18.39
C GLU A 21 -22.07 5.22 -18.54
N VAL A 22 -21.05 5.88 -18.05
CA VAL A 22 -20.64 7.21 -18.49
C VAL A 22 -19.14 7.11 -18.76
N LYS A 23 -18.76 7.35 -20.02
CA LYS A 23 -17.35 7.41 -20.43
C LYS A 23 -16.71 8.64 -19.79
N PRO A 24 -15.67 8.51 -18.95
CA PRO A 24 -14.87 9.66 -18.59
C PRO A 24 -13.76 9.85 -19.62
N GLU A 25 -13.65 11.05 -20.16
CA GLU A 25 -12.47 11.52 -20.87
C GLU A 25 -11.30 11.59 -19.87
N ILE A 26 -10.29 10.76 -20.11
CA ILE A 26 -9.05 10.79 -19.34
C ILE A 26 -8.26 12.00 -19.79
N ASN A 27 -8.06 12.94 -18.89
CA ASN A 27 -7.22 14.09 -19.14
C ASN A 27 -5.76 13.62 -19.07
N LEU A 28 -5.12 13.50 -20.23
CA LEU A 28 -3.70 13.14 -20.40
C LEU A 28 -2.71 14.02 -19.60
N LYS A 29 -3.17 15.17 -19.07
CA LYS A 29 -2.39 16.04 -18.18
C LYS A 29 -2.03 15.39 -16.85
N ASP A 30 -2.83 14.46 -16.32
CA ASP A 30 -2.54 13.80 -15.04
C ASP A 30 -1.45 12.73 -15.16
N LEU A 31 -1.30 12.13 -16.36
CA LEU A 31 -0.17 11.24 -16.70
C LEU A 31 1.11 12.04 -16.96
N SER A 32 0.99 13.26 -17.51
CA SER A 32 2.14 14.14 -17.74
C SER A 32 2.72 14.68 -16.42
N THR A 33 1.90 14.81 -15.38
CA THR A 33 2.35 15.25 -14.05
C THR A 33 3.26 14.21 -13.39
N ALA A 34 3.05 12.92 -13.63
CA ALA A 34 3.98 11.86 -13.20
C ALA A 34 5.31 11.89 -13.99
N ALA A 35 5.27 12.31 -15.25
CA ALA A 35 6.46 12.47 -16.08
C ALA A 35 7.17 13.82 -15.83
N SER A 36 6.44 14.92 -15.60
CA SER A 36 7.00 16.25 -15.34
C SER A 36 7.66 16.39 -13.96
N LEU A 37 7.38 15.51 -13.00
CA LEU A 37 8.13 15.43 -11.75
C LEU A 37 9.58 14.94 -11.95
N ILE A 38 9.93 14.48 -13.16
CA ILE A 38 11.28 14.07 -13.53
C ILE A 38 12.13 15.29 -13.93
N ASP A 39 11.53 16.35 -14.47
CA ASP A 39 12.26 17.49 -15.05
C ASP A 39 12.58 18.63 -14.05
N GLU A 40 11.97 18.68 -12.88
CA GLU A 40 12.30 19.67 -11.84
C GLU A 40 13.45 19.25 -10.90
N ALA A 41 14.22 18.25 -11.24
CA ALA A 41 15.41 17.90 -10.49
C ALA A 41 16.53 18.93 -10.77
N ILE A 42 16.50 20.06 -10.08
CA ILE A 42 17.69 20.91 -9.95
C ILE A 42 18.78 20.01 -9.39
N LYS A 43 19.80 19.77 -10.22
CA LYS A 43 21.01 19.01 -9.93
C LYS A 43 21.78 19.71 -8.80
N LEU A 44 21.33 19.54 -7.56
CA LEU A 44 22.17 19.86 -6.42
C LEU A 44 23.27 18.80 -6.40
N GLU A 45 24.51 19.21 -6.64
CA GLU A 45 25.72 18.39 -6.55
C GLU A 45 25.99 17.94 -5.10
N ARG A 46 25.10 17.12 -4.56
CA ARG A 46 25.35 16.38 -3.33
C ARG A 46 25.47 14.91 -3.66
N THR A 47 26.66 14.48 -4.01
CA THR A 47 26.99 13.06 -4.14
C THR A 47 27.20 12.43 -2.77
N ILE A 48 26.11 12.03 -2.13
CA ILE A 48 26.19 11.10 -0.99
C ILE A 48 26.31 9.70 -1.56
N PRO A 49 27.31 8.88 -1.17
CA PRO A 49 27.39 7.49 -1.63
C PRO A 49 26.08 6.75 -1.33
N ASN A 50 25.54 6.00 -2.30
CA ASN A 50 24.27 5.28 -2.18
C ASN A 50 24.21 4.46 -0.89
N LYS A 51 25.28 3.75 -0.55
CA LYS A 51 25.36 2.92 0.66
C LYS A 51 25.13 3.73 1.94
N LYS A 52 25.72 4.92 2.04
CA LYS A 52 25.57 5.80 3.22
C LYS A 52 24.15 6.34 3.29
N LEU A 53 23.60 6.81 2.18
CA LEU A 53 22.23 7.31 2.12
C LEU A 53 21.22 6.23 2.51
N ILE A 54 21.35 5.04 1.93
CA ILE A 54 20.47 3.90 2.22
C ILE A 54 20.51 3.56 3.70
N SER A 55 21.71 3.47 4.31
CA SER A 55 21.85 3.19 5.74
C SER A 55 21.14 4.25 6.61
N GLU A 56 21.20 5.54 6.24
CA GLU A 56 20.51 6.59 6.98
C GLU A 56 18.97 6.50 6.82
N LEU A 57 18.48 6.11 5.64
CA LEU A 57 17.05 5.87 5.40
C LEU A 57 16.56 4.65 6.19
N GLU A 58 17.31 3.56 6.21
CA GLU A 58 16.98 2.33 6.94
C GLU A 58 16.89 2.54 8.45
N LYS A 59 17.73 3.40 9.02
CA LYS A 59 17.66 3.79 10.44
C LYS A 59 16.33 4.46 10.82
N LYS A 60 15.57 4.95 9.84
CA LYS A 60 14.24 5.54 10.06
C LYS A 60 13.10 4.54 10.03
N ASN A 61 13.38 3.29 9.65
CA ASN A 61 12.36 2.24 9.68
C ASN A 61 11.91 2.01 11.12
N PRO A 62 10.59 1.96 11.38
CA PRO A 62 10.10 1.75 12.73
C PRO A 62 10.45 0.35 13.24
N THR A 63 10.80 0.26 14.52
CA THR A 63 11.08 -0.99 15.23
C THR A 63 9.96 -1.28 16.21
N PHE A 64 9.41 -2.49 16.16
CA PHE A 64 8.34 -2.97 17.03
C PHE A 64 8.19 -4.49 16.87
N ASN A 65 7.54 -5.15 17.83
CA ASN A 65 7.10 -6.53 17.71
C ASN A 65 5.62 -6.58 17.27
N PHE A 66 4.79 -5.78 17.91
CA PHE A 66 3.35 -5.72 17.65
C PHE A 66 2.90 -4.28 17.50
N ILE A 67 2.03 -4.02 16.53
CA ILE A 67 1.36 -2.73 16.41
C ILE A 67 -0.10 -2.92 16.04
N SER A 68 -0.99 -2.13 16.64
CA SER A 68 -2.41 -2.10 16.31
C SER A 68 -2.81 -0.68 15.92
N TYR A 69 -3.61 -0.57 14.86
CA TYR A 69 -4.20 0.69 14.43
C TYR A 69 -5.73 0.61 14.45
N ALA A 70 -6.34 1.70 14.86
CA ALA A 70 -7.71 2.05 14.51
C ALA A 70 -7.64 3.01 13.31
N CYS A 71 -8.30 2.66 12.21
CA CYS A 71 -8.21 3.39 10.97
C CYS A 71 -9.60 3.75 10.44
N GLN A 72 -9.77 4.96 9.96
CA GLN A 72 -10.91 5.39 9.14
C GLN A 72 -10.49 5.32 7.68
N VAL A 73 -11.25 4.58 6.90
CA VAL A 73 -10.97 4.37 5.46
C VAL A 73 -12.07 5.01 4.63
N LYS A 74 -11.67 5.76 3.62
CA LYS A 74 -12.54 6.31 2.59
C LYS A 74 -12.07 5.83 1.23
N VAL A 75 -12.90 5.07 0.55
CA VAL A 75 -12.65 4.55 -0.79
C VAL A 75 -13.47 5.33 -1.79
N LYS A 76 -12.80 5.92 -2.76
CA LYS A 76 -13.41 6.58 -3.92
C LYS A 76 -13.07 5.80 -5.17
N ASN A 77 -14.07 5.45 -5.94
CA ASN A 77 -13.93 5.03 -7.33
C ASN A 77 -14.69 6.02 -8.22
N ASN A 78 -14.63 5.83 -9.53
CA ASN A 78 -15.21 6.79 -10.50
C ASN A 78 -16.62 7.26 -10.13
N ASN A 79 -17.46 6.43 -9.51
CA ASN A 79 -18.90 6.67 -9.35
C ASN A 79 -19.39 6.57 -7.90
N SER A 80 -18.56 6.19 -6.95
CA SER A 80 -18.98 5.98 -5.57
C SER A 80 -17.92 6.37 -4.54
N THR A 81 -18.40 6.72 -3.37
CA THR A 81 -17.56 6.92 -2.19
C THR A 81 -18.11 6.08 -1.05
N ASN A 82 -17.28 5.23 -0.50
CA ASN A 82 -17.61 4.39 0.63
C ASN A 82 -16.66 4.70 1.80
N GLN A 83 -17.18 4.62 3.02
CA GLN A 83 -16.39 4.82 4.24
C GLN A 83 -16.66 3.68 5.20
N PHE A 84 -15.62 3.25 5.91
CA PHE A 84 -15.72 2.22 6.95
C PHE A 84 -14.55 2.32 7.93
N ASN A 85 -14.67 1.66 9.07
CA ASN A 85 -13.59 1.54 10.04
C ASN A 85 -12.77 0.27 9.73
N LEU A 86 -11.45 0.36 9.87
CA LEU A 86 -10.54 -0.75 9.68
C LEU A 86 -9.65 -0.89 10.92
N GLY A 87 -9.75 -2.00 11.60
CA GLY A 87 -8.77 -2.43 12.59
C GLY A 87 -7.63 -3.15 11.89
N ILE A 88 -6.39 -2.74 12.18
CA ILE A 88 -5.18 -3.36 11.64
C ILE A 88 -4.34 -3.84 12.83
N LYS A 89 -3.97 -5.10 12.85
CA LYS A 89 -3.08 -5.69 13.85
C LYS A 89 -1.92 -6.34 13.13
N ILE A 90 -0.69 -5.98 13.47
CA ILE A 90 0.52 -6.47 12.82
C ILE A 90 1.41 -7.12 13.88
N HIS A 91 1.81 -8.35 13.64
CA HIS A 91 2.98 -8.98 14.23
C HIS A 91 4.11 -8.85 13.20
N ASN A 92 5.13 -8.11 13.55
CA ASN A 92 6.20 -7.74 12.63
C ASN A 92 6.80 -8.96 11.92
N ASN A 93 6.89 -8.89 10.60
CA ASN A 93 7.41 -9.94 9.71
C ASN A 93 6.76 -11.34 9.88
N ASN A 94 5.55 -11.41 10.42
CA ASN A 94 4.87 -12.68 10.69
C ASN A 94 3.45 -12.72 10.12
N LYS A 95 2.55 -11.90 10.64
CA LYS A 95 1.14 -11.90 10.25
C LYS A 95 0.46 -10.57 10.49
N MET A 96 -0.62 -10.33 9.75
CA MET A 96 -1.45 -9.15 9.87
C MET A 96 -2.93 -9.57 9.86
N LEU A 97 -3.72 -9.02 10.76
CA LEU A 97 -5.16 -9.18 10.80
C LEU A 97 -5.83 -7.85 10.50
N LEU A 98 -6.63 -7.83 9.43
CA LEU A 98 -7.47 -6.71 9.05
C LEU A 98 -8.92 -7.02 9.43
N THR A 99 -9.62 -6.06 10.02
CA THR A 99 -11.04 -6.19 10.38
C THR A 99 -11.79 -4.95 9.93
N GLY A 100 -12.59 -5.07 8.88
CA GLY A 100 -13.43 -3.99 8.37
C GLY A 100 -14.80 -3.99 9.05
N SER A 101 -15.29 -2.81 9.42
CA SER A 101 -16.59 -2.65 10.05
C SER A 101 -17.24 -1.31 9.72
N LEU A 102 -18.57 -1.28 9.68
CA LEU A 102 -19.39 -0.09 9.84
C LEU A 102 -19.94 -0.09 11.28
N ILE A 103 -21.25 -0.26 11.43
CA ILE A 103 -21.88 -0.55 12.72
C ILE A 103 -21.66 -2.02 13.08
N ILE A 104 -21.66 -2.90 12.07
CA ILE A 104 -21.41 -4.34 12.20
C ILE A 104 -20.10 -4.72 11.50
N PRO A 105 -19.47 -5.85 11.87
CA PRO A 105 -18.33 -6.36 11.13
C PRO A 105 -18.72 -6.73 9.71
N LEU A 106 -17.93 -6.26 8.74
CA LEU A 106 -18.12 -6.50 7.30
C LEU A 106 -17.26 -7.64 6.80
N PHE A 107 -15.97 -7.60 7.12
CA PHE A 107 -15.00 -8.59 6.66
C PHE A 107 -13.85 -8.77 7.64
N LYS A 108 -13.15 -9.88 7.49
CA LYS A 108 -11.80 -10.08 8.05
C LYS A 108 -10.85 -10.60 6.99
N ALA A 109 -9.59 -10.19 7.08
CA ALA A 109 -8.49 -10.75 6.30
C ALA A 109 -7.33 -11.09 7.23
N LEU A 110 -6.82 -12.30 7.12
CA LEU A 110 -5.58 -12.74 7.73
C LEU A 110 -4.52 -12.87 6.63
N LEU A 111 -3.47 -12.09 6.76
CA LEU A 111 -2.28 -12.14 5.91
C LEU A 111 -1.18 -12.79 6.72
N THR A 112 -0.57 -13.84 6.18
CA THR A 112 0.64 -14.46 6.71
C THR A 112 1.79 -14.22 5.74
N THR A 113 2.97 -14.74 6.02
CA THR A 113 4.12 -14.68 5.10
C THR A 113 3.86 -15.39 3.77
N ASP A 114 2.96 -16.38 3.74
CA ASP A 114 2.74 -17.26 2.60
C ASP A 114 1.45 -16.98 1.84
N GLU A 115 0.41 -16.58 2.55
CA GLU A 115 -0.94 -16.53 1.98
C GLU A 115 -1.82 -15.44 2.59
N VAL A 116 -2.88 -15.13 1.86
CA VAL A 116 -4.00 -14.28 2.31
C VAL A 116 -5.25 -15.16 2.43
N THR A 117 -5.88 -15.10 3.59
CA THR A 117 -7.23 -15.65 3.78
C THR A 117 -8.18 -14.49 4.12
N PHE A 118 -9.29 -14.43 3.42
CA PHE A 118 -10.28 -13.36 3.54
C PHE A 118 -11.68 -13.97 3.62
N TYR A 119 -12.56 -13.35 4.40
CA TYR A 119 -14.00 -13.58 4.31
C TYR A 119 -14.78 -12.29 4.49
N GLU A 120 -15.94 -12.21 3.83
CA GLU A 120 -16.88 -11.12 3.97
C GLU A 120 -18.27 -11.63 4.32
N ARG A 121 -19.05 -10.81 5.04
CA ARG A 121 -20.31 -11.22 5.66
C ARG A 121 -21.56 -10.94 4.83
N ILE A 122 -21.46 -10.08 3.81
CA ILE A 122 -22.61 -9.64 3.02
C ILE A 122 -23.09 -10.79 2.12
N ASN A 123 -22.18 -11.34 1.31
CA ASN A 123 -22.47 -12.48 0.43
C ASN A 123 -22.07 -13.82 1.06
N ARG A 124 -21.54 -13.80 2.31
CA ARG A 124 -21.03 -14.99 3.00
C ARG A 124 -20.01 -15.74 2.16
N SER A 125 -19.03 -15.02 1.65
CA SER A 125 -18.00 -15.57 0.79
C SER A 125 -16.61 -15.47 1.41
N TYR A 126 -15.72 -16.35 0.98
CA TYR A 126 -14.33 -16.34 1.39
C TYR A 126 -13.41 -16.75 0.25
N PHE A 127 -12.13 -16.42 0.36
CA PHE A 127 -11.06 -17.00 -0.45
C PHE A 127 -9.81 -17.23 0.40
N LYS A 128 -8.95 -18.13 -0.11
CA LYS A 128 -7.62 -18.41 0.40
C LYS A 128 -6.66 -18.49 -0.78
N ARG A 129 -5.56 -17.71 -0.76
CA ARG A 129 -4.60 -17.62 -1.86
C ARG A 129 -3.19 -17.46 -1.35
N LYS A 130 -2.27 -18.25 -1.92
CA LYS A 130 -0.84 -18.07 -1.73
C LYS A 130 -0.35 -16.90 -2.59
N TYR A 131 0.64 -16.14 -2.09
CA TYR A 131 1.28 -15.11 -2.91
C TYR A 131 1.94 -15.68 -4.16
N SER A 132 2.49 -16.90 -4.07
CA SER A 132 3.08 -17.62 -5.21
C SER A 132 2.10 -18.00 -6.32
N SER A 133 0.78 -17.95 -6.06
CA SER A 133 -0.26 -18.22 -7.08
C SER A 133 -0.75 -16.95 -7.77
N LEU A 134 -0.16 -15.80 -7.49
CA LEU A 134 -0.46 -14.57 -8.20
C LEU A 134 0.05 -14.64 -9.66
N PRO A 135 -0.57 -13.91 -10.59
CA PRO A 135 -0.10 -13.86 -11.98
C PRO A 135 1.37 -13.51 -12.09
N ALA A 136 2.04 -14.08 -13.10
CA ALA A 136 3.44 -13.85 -13.39
C ALA A 136 3.74 -12.33 -13.45
N GLY A 137 4.78 -11.92 -12.72
CA GLY A 137 5.16 -10.53 -12.57
C GLY A 137 4.59 -9.83 -11.34
N LEU A 138 3.60 -10.40 -10.65
CA LEU A 138 3.06 -9.86 -9.41
C LEU A 138 3.48 -10.67 -8.17
N GLU A 139 3.78 -11.94 -8.31
CA GLU A 139 4.13 -12.87 -7.22
C GLU A 139 5.35 -12.42 -6.41
N ASN A 140 6.30 -11.70 -7.05
CA ASN A 140 7.50 -11.17 -6.39
C ASN A 140 7.32 -9.72 -5.90
N GLN A 141 6.20 -9.09 -6.24
CA GLN A 141 5.95 -7.68 -5.93
C GLN A 141 4.85 -7.50 -4.88
N ILE A 142 4.04 -8.53 -4.66
CA ILE A 142 3.01 -8.56 -3.65
C ILE A 142 3.34 -9.69 -2.69
N THR A 143 4.03 -9.34 -1.63
CA THR A 143 4.36 -10.22 -0.51
C THR A 143 3.77 -9.65 0.77
N TYR A 144 3.75 -10.43 1.82
CA TYR A 144 3.39 -9.95 3.15
C TYR A 144 4.21 -8.70 3.53
N ASN A 145 5.53 -8.75 3.34
CA ASN A 145 6.42 -7.65 3.71
C ASN A 145 6.13 -6.36 2.93
N ASN A 146 5.82 -6.45 1.63
CA ASN A 146 5.47 -5.26 0.85
C ASN A 146 4.19 -4.60 1.38
N ILE A 147 3.18 -5.41 1.77
CA ILE A 147 1.93 -4.92 2.34
C ILE A 147 2.17 -4.33 3.74
N GLN A 148 2.95 -5.02 4.58
CA GLN A 148 3.33 -4.50 5.89
C GLN A 148 4.07 -3.16 5.76
N ASN A 149 5.09 -3.09 4.90
CA ASN A 149 5.90 -1.90 4.68
C ASN A 149 5.05 -0.70 4.24
N MET A 150 4.00 -0.93 3.44
CA MET A 150 3.06 0.11 3.05
C MET A 150 2.41 0.79 4.26
N PHE A 151 1.96 0.03 5.27
CA PHE A 151 1.36 0.60 6.48
C PHE A 151 2.38 1.27 7.40
N LEU A 152 3.65 0.91 7.28
CA LEU A 152 4.73 1.43 8.11
C LEU A 152 5.45 2.66 7.51
N GLY A 153 5.12 3.05 6.28
CA GLY A 153 5.84 4.12 5.58
C GLY A 153 7.26 3.73 5.20
N VAL A 154 7.47 2.45 4.91
CA VAL A 154 8.73 1.86 4.46
C VAL A 154 8.62 1.54 2.96
N PRO A 155 9.69 1.62 2.16
CA PRO A 155 9.66 1.23 0.75
C PRO A 155 9.12 -0.18 0.53
N PHE A 156 8.31 -0.36 -0.53
CA PHE A 156 7.78 -1.69 -0.90
C PHE A 156 8.90 -2.68 -1.15
N VAL A 157 9.94 -2.23 -1.85
CA VAL A 157 11.08 -3.05 -2.23
C VAL A 157 12.25 -2.68 -1.34
N GLY A 158 12.85 -3.69 -0.72
CA GLY A 158 14.04 -3.51 0.11
C GLY A 158 15.17 -2.85 -0.66
N PHE A 159 15.95 -2.04 0.02
CA PHE A 159 17.04 -1.29 -0.61
C PHE A 159 18.13 -2.18 -1.18
N ASP A 160 18.28 -3.38 -0.66
CA ASP A 160 19.23 -4.42 -1.07
C ASP A 160 18.79 -5.21 -2.31
N GLN A 161 17.49 -5.18 -2.63
CA GLN A 161 16.91 -5.98 -3.72
C GLN A 161 17.14 -5.40 -5.10
N VAL A 162 17.43 -4.10 -5.20
CA VAL A 162 17.59 -3.39 -6.47
C VAL A 162 18.69 -2.33 -6.43
N LYS A 163 19.18 -1.95 -7.60
CA LYS A 163 20.13 -0.83 -7.72
C LYS A 163 19.36 0.48 -7.85
N TRP A 164 19.56 1.37 -6.91
CA TRP A 164 18.92 2.67 -6.86
C TRP A 164 19.76 3.76 -7.57
N LYS A 165 19.07 4.59 -8.36
CA LYS A 165 19.56 5.89 -8.80
C LYS A 165 19.00 6.94 -7.86
N GLN A 166 19.84 7.87 -7.41
CA GLN A 166 19.44 8.93 -6.47
C GLN A 166 19.41 10.29 -7.16
N PHE A 167 18.44 11.08 -6.80
CA PHE A 167 18.28 12.47 -7.24
C PHE A 167 17.89 13.31 -6.03
N PHE A 168 18.44 14.53 -5.96
CA PHE A 168 18.16 15.46 -4.88
C PHE A 168 17.43 16.68 -5.42
N THR A 169 16.47 17.16 -4.65
CA THR A 169 15.84 18.46 -4.82
C THR A 169 16.10 19.31 -3.58
N SER A 170 15.65 20.57 -3.57
CA SER A 170 15.73 21.42 -2.37
C SER A 170 14.93 20.89 -1.17
N LYS A 171 13.98 19.97 -1.40
CA LYS A 171 13.04 19.48 -0.38
C LYS A 171 12.97 17.96 -0.25
N SER A 172 13.51 17.22 -1.21
CA SER A 172 13.35 15.76 -1.22
C SER A 172 14.55 15.01 -1.79
N ILE A 173 14.62 13.74 -1.41
CA ILE A 173 15.51 12.72 -1.97
C ILE A 173 14.62 11.78 -2.77
N LYS A 174 14.92 11.59 -4.05
CA LYS A 174 14.22 10.66 -4.93
C LYS A 174 15.12 9.48 -5.24
N LEU A 175 14.60 8.27 -5.03
CA LEU A 175 15.25 7.03 -5.41
C LEU A 175 14.44 6.36 -6.51
N GLN A 176 15.11 5.95 -7.58
CA GLN A 176 14.50 5.27 -8.72
C GLN A 176 15.21 3.97 -9.03
N SER A 177 14.46 2.96 -9.38
CA SER A 177 14.96 1.68 -9.83
C SER A 177 14.05 1.04 -10.87
N VAL A 178 14.56 -0.01 -11.52
CA VAL A 178 13.80 -0.86 -12.44
C VAL A 178 14.00 -2.31 -12.05
N LEU A 179 12.91 -3.01 -11.78
CA LEU A 179 12.92 -4.46 -11.63
C LEU A 179 13.07 -5.10 -13.00
N ARG A 180 14.25 -5.64 -13.29
CA ARG A 180 14.62 -6.11 -14.64
C ARG A 180 13.69 -7.20 -15.19
N LYS A 181 13.27 -8.15 -14.34
CA LYS A 181 12.42 -9.27 -14.76
C LYS A 181 11.02 -8.83 -15.18
N SER A 182 10.43 -7.89 -14.46
CA SER A 182 9.05 -7.42 -14.70
C SER A 182 8.97 -6.08 -15.42
N LYS A 183 10.11 -5.44 -15.72
CA LYS A 183 10.21 -4.08 -16.26
C LYS A 183 9.51 -3.02 -15.40
N THR A 184 9.11 -3.37 -14.18
CA THR A 184 8.44 -2.48 -13.23
C THR A 184 9.39 -1.39 -12.78
N ARG A 185 8.99 -0.14 -12.96
CA ARG A 185 9.71 1.01 -12.39
C ARG A 185 9.22 1.24 -10.96
N ILE A 186 10.18 1.59 -10.10
CA ILE A 186 9.92 1.89 -8.70
C ILE A 186 10.48 3.27 -8.41
N ASN A 187 9.66 4.12 -7.83
CA ASN A 187 10.08 5.44 -7.37
C ASN A 187 9.76 5.57 -5.88
N CYS A 188 10.71 6.09 -5.11
CA CYS A 188 10.51 6.49 -3.72
C CYS A 188 10.94 7.95 -3.55
N GLU A 189 10.16 8.73 -2.83
CA GLU A 189 10.48 10.10 -2.49
C GLU A 189 10.46 10.27 -0.96
N PHE A 190 11.58 10.76 -0.42
CA PHE A 190 11.76 11.01 1.01
C PHE A 190 11.88 12.51 1.26
N ASP A 191 11.43 12.95 2.40
CA ASP A 191 11.70 14.31 2.88
C ASP A 191 13.19 14.48 3.18
N LEU A 192 13.79 15.57 2.68
CA LEU A 192 15.24 15.79 2.81
C LEU A 192 15.71 15.99 4.26
N LYS A 193 14.84 16.54 5.12
CA LYS A 193 15.20 16.87 6.51
C LYS A 193 14.92 15.71 7.46
N SER A 194 13.71 15.15 7.39
CA SER A 194 13.27 14.10 8.30
C SER A 194 13.62 12.71 7.84
N LEU A 195 13.98 12.53 6.54
CA LEU A 195 14.21 11.25 5.88
C LEU A 195 12.98 10.32 5.87
N ARG A 196 11.78 10.85 6.18
CA ARG A 196 10.53 10.08 6.12
C ARG A 196 10.09 9.89 4.67
N LEU A 197 9.54 8.72 4.38
CA LEU A 197 8.96 8.44 3.07
C LEU A 197 7.73 9.30 2.85
N LYS A 198 7.71 10.09 1.79
CA LYS A 198 6.57 10.94 1.39
C LYS A 198 5.69 10.25 0.36
N LYS A 199 6.32 9.50 -0.53
CA LYS A 199 5.64 8.90 -1.68
C LYS A 199 6.42 7.71 -2.18
N GLN A 200 5.71 6.69 -2.63
CA GLN A 200 6.28 5.61 -3.40
C GLN A 200 5.31 5.18 -4.50
N ALA A 201 5.84 4.73 -5.63
CA ALA A 201 5.05 4.32 -6.77
C ALA A 201 5.67 3.12 -7.48
N LEU A 202 4.80 2.22 -7.95
CA LEU A 202 5.11 1.14 -8.88
C LEU A 202 4.43 1.44 -10.21
N PHE A 203 5.18 1.36 -11.30
CA PHE A 203 4.70 1.54 -12.66
C PHE A 203 4.74 0.17 -13.34
N LEU A 204 3.59 -0.42 -13.55
CA LEU A 204 3.36 -1.76 -14.07
C LEU A 204 2.65 -1.65 -15.40
N ASP A 205 3.38 -1.68 -16.53
CA ASP A 205 2.81 -1.46 -17.85
C ASP A 205 1.86 -0.23 -17.86
N ASP A 206 0.55 -0.44 -18.01
CA ASP A 206 -0.47 0.61 -18.06
C ASP A 206 -1.09 0.93 -16.68
N VAL A 207 -0.56 0.36 -15.59
CA VAL A 207 -1.08 0.59 -14.24
C VAL A 207 -0.06 1.33 -13.38
N VAL A 208 -0.50 2.37 -12.70
CA VAL A 208 0.27 3.05 -11.67
C VAL A 208 -0.35 2.76 -10.31
N PHE A 209 0.45 2.17 -9.42
CA PHE A 209 0.14 2.06 -8.00
C PHE A 209 0.98 3.07 -7.24
N GLU A 210 0.32 4.00 -6.58
CA GLU A 210 0.97 5.09 -5.84
C GLU A 210 0.50 5.10 -4.39
N VAL A 211 1.42 5.30 -3.46
CA VAL A 211 1.13 5.54 -2.05
C VAL A 211 1.77 6.84 -1.60
N ILE A 212 0.97 7.71 -1.04
CA ILE A 212 1.38 9.02 -0.52
C ILE A 212 1.21 8.99 0.99
N TYR A 213 2.23 9.44 1.70
CA TYR A 213 2.26 9.57 3.14
C TYR A 213 2.24 11.05 3.50
N SER A 214 1.23 11.46 4.24
CA SER A 214 1.15 12.78 4.84
C SER A 214 0.87 12.61 6.32
N GLU A 215 1.44 13.49 7.14
CA GLU A 215 1.34 13.40 8.59
C GLU A 215 1.87 12.07 9.16
N TYR A 216 2.85 12.19 9.99
CA TYR A 216 3.43 11.11 10.76
C TYR A 216 3.15 11.32 12.24
N GLN A 217 2.89 10.25 12.97
CA GLN A 217 2.78 10.23 14.42
C GLN A 217 4.06 9.60 14.99
N ARG A 218 4.64 10.27 15.99
CA ARG A 218 5.80 9.75 16.71
C ARG A 218 5.33 9.01 17.95
N VAL A 219 5.75 7.75 18.08
CA VAL A 219 5.48 6.94 19.26
C VAL A 219 6.80 6.31 19.68
N LEU A 220 7.22 6.55 20.90
CA LEU A 220 8.57 6.25 21.38
C LEU A 220 9.61 6.89 20.43
N ASP A 221 10.54 6.11 19.93
CA ASP A 221 11.60 6.58 19.03
C ASP A 221 11.30 6.31 17.54
N SER A 222 10.10 5.86 17.22
CA SER A 222 9.70 5.51 15.85
C SER A 222 8.63 6.45 15.31
N ASP A 223 8.73 6.72 14.00
CA ASP A 223 7.75 7.49 13.25
C ASP A 223 6.86 6.57 12.42
N PHE A 224 5.56 6.68 12.59
CA PHE A 224 4.55 5.90 11.86
C PHE A 224 3.63 6.80 11.05
N PRO A 225 3.19 6.40 9.85
CA PRO A 225 2.22 7.18 9.10
C PRO A 225 0.92 7.39 9.89
N ASN A 226 0.40 8.62 9.87
CA ASN A 226 -0.93 8.94 10.38
C ASN A 226 -1.94 9.06 9.24
N LYS A 227 -1.51 9.50 8.05
CA LYS A 227 -2.34 9.54 6.85
C LYS A 227 -1.65 8.84 5.69
N ILE A 228 -2.38 7.93 5.05
CA ILE A 228 -1.96 7.22 3.84
C ILE A 228 -3.02 7.45 2.77
N GLN A 229 -2.59 7.83 1.57
CA GLN A 229 -3.43 7.82 0.39
C GLN A 229 -2.87 6.82 -0.61
N ILE A 230 -3.68 5.86 -1.03
CA ILE A 230 -3.35 4.86 -2.04
C ILE A 230 -4.12 5.21 -3.31
N LYS A 231 -3.45 5.20 -4.45
CA LYS A 231 -4.07 5.44 -5.76
C LYS A 231 -3.74 4.30 -6.71
N PHE A 232 -4.76 3.82 -7.38
CA PHE A 232 -4.65 2.97 -8.55
C PHE A 232 -5.14 3.73 -9.75
N LEU A 233 -4.30 3.80 -10.77
CA LEU A 233 -4.64 4.46 -12.02
C LEU A 233 -4.39 3.44 -13.13
N ASP A 234 -5.43 3.12 -13.86
CA ASP A 234 -5.33 2.41 -15.13
C ASP A 234 -6.05 3.21 -16.22
N ALA A 235 -5.99 2.75 -17.48
CA ALA A 235 -6.60 3.44 -18.62
C ALA A 235 -8.12 3.64 -18.50
N LYS A 236 -8.80 2.94 -17.58
CA LYS A 236 -10.28 2.89 -17.49
C LYS A 236 -10.80 3.35 -16.14
N SER A 237 -9.99 3.32 -15.09
CA SER A 237 -10.45 3.55 -13.73
C SER A 237 -9.41 4.22 -12.85
N THR A 238 -9.90 5.02 -11.93
CA THR A 238 -9.12 5.56 -10.83
C THR A 238 -9.77 5.15 -9.52
N ILE A 239 -9.00 4.46 -8.68
CA ILE A 239 -9.40 4.13 -7.31
C ILE A 239 -8.48 4.88 -6.37
N SER A 240 -9.07 5.62 -5.43
CA SER A 240 -8.34 6.30 -4.36
C SER A 240 -8.83 5.80 -3.01
N ILE A 241 -7.89 5.43 -2.15
CA ILE A 241 -8.15 5.00 -0.77
C ILE A 241 -7.45 5.98 0.15
N GLU A 242 -8.20 6.70 0.95
CA GLU A 242 -7.70 7.60 1.99
C GLU A 242 -7.82 6.89 3.35
N MET A 243 -6.75 6.86 4.12
CA MET A 243 -6.70 6.18 5.41
C MET A 243 -6.16 7.14 6.48
N ASN A 244 -6.91 7.32 7.55
CA ASN A 244 -6.46 8.01 8.75
C ASN A 244 -6.16 6.96 9.81
N LEU A 245 -4.89 6.80 10.19
CA LEU A 245 -4.41 5.76 11.08
C LEU A 245 -4.10 6.35 12.46
N LYS A 246 -4.66 5.76 13.50
CA LYS A 246 -4.32 6.05 14.87
C LYS A 246 -3.76 4.79 15.53
N ILE A 247 -2.55 4.86 16.07
CA ILE A 247 -1.99 3.75 16.84
C ILE A 247 -2.85 3.59 18.10
N SER A 248 -3.37 2.40 18.30
CA SER A 248 -4.16 2.02 19.48
C SER A 248 -3.34 1.21 20.48
N SER A 249 -2.28 0.53 20.01
CA SER A 249 -1.37 -0.24 20.86
C SER A 249 -0.03 -0.43 20.13
N LEU A 250 1.07 -0.40 20.88
CA LEU A 250 2.43 -0.71 20.42
C LEU A 250 3.06 -1.69 21.42
N ASP A 251 3.71 -2.74 20.89
CA ASP A 251 4.43 -3.80 21.61
C ASP A 251 3.60 -4.56 22.68
N SER A 252 2.28 -4.50 22.54
CA SER A 252 1.35 -5.36 23.28
C SER A 252 0.75 -6.36 22.29
N GLU A 253 0.90 -7.65 22.58
CA GLU A 253 0.42 -8.70 21.67
C GLU A 253 -1.10 -8.66 21.54
N PRO A 254 -1.65 -8.38 20.34
CA PRO A 254 -3.08 -8.36 20.14
C PRO A 254 -3.61 -9.76 19.83
N ASN A 255 -4.89 -9.98 20.04
CA ASN A 255 -5.55 -11.20 19.61
C ASN A 255 -5.68 -11.24 18.08
N PHE A 256 -5.11 -12.26 17.43
CA PHE A 256 -5.17 -12.54 15.99
C PHE A 256 -6.22 -13.59 15.61
N SER A 257 -7.26 -13.80 16.45
CA SER A 257 -8.27 -14.81 16.17
C SER A 257 -8.96 -14.61 14.83
N PHE A 258 -8.81 -15.61 13.97
CA PHE A 258 -9.39 -15.67 12.64
C PHE A 258 -9.98 -17.06 12.39
N LYS A 259 -11.24 -17.12 12.00
CA LYS A 259 -11.92 -18.34 11.62
C LYS A 259 -12.99 -17.99 10.59
N ILE A 260 -13.00 -18.69 9.46
CA ILE A 260 -14.07 -18.57 8.47
C ILE A 260 -15.35 -19.17 9.08
N PRO A 261 -16.46 -18.41 9.11
CA PRO A 261 -17.71 -18.94 9.67
C PRO A 261 -18.27 -20.10 8.84
N LYS A 262 -19.03 -20.99 9.47
CA LYS A 262 -19.69 -22.10 8.77
C LYS A 262 -20.67 -21.55 7.73
N GLY A 263 -20.81 -22.25 6.60
CA GLY A 263 -21.78 -21.91 5.54
C GLY A 263 -21.33 -20.81 4.59
N TYR A 264 -20.06 -20.37 4.68
CA TYR A 264 -19.47 -19.45 3.68
C TYR A 264 -19.05 -20.20 2.44
N LYS A 265 -19.22 -19.57 1.27
CA LYS A 265 -18.86 -20.15 -0.03
C LYS A 265 -17.49 -19.67 -0.46
N GLU A 266 -16.65 -20.60 -0.95
CA GLU A 266 -15.38 -20.23 -1.55
C GLU A 266 -15.60 -19.54 -2.89
N ILE A 267 -14.88 -18.44 -3.12
CA ILE A 267 -14.84 -17.75 -4.42
C ILE A 267 -13.47 -17.89 -5.04
N THR A 268 -13.46 -18.11 -6.35
CA THR A 268 -12.24 -18.09 -7.16
C THR A 268 -12.03 -16.67 -7.68
N LEU A 269 -10.85 -16.09 -7.39
CA LEU A 269 -10.46 -14.75 -7.83
C LEU A 269 -9.70 -14.82 -9.16
#